data_c0b041b879590021e10077b745ef4c51
#
_entry.id   c0b041b879590021e10077b745ef4c51
#
_cell.length_a   1.000
_cell.length_b   1.000
_cell.length_c   1.000
_cell.angle_alpha   90.00
_cell.angle_beta   90.00
_cell.angle_gamma   90.00
#
_symmetry.space_group_name_H-M   'P 1'
#
loop_
_entity.id
_entity.type
_entity.pdbx_description
1 polymer ?
#
loop_
_entity_poly.entity_id
_entity_poly.type
_entity_poly.pdbx_seq_one_letter_code
_entity_poly.pdbx_strand_id
1 'polypeptide(L)'
;MLEDLGLIIMKGYEDRGQELNNYICELSGEKKDYIIKIENPRFSNGESKVLINESVRNKDLYIIADIGNYSCVYNLYGNRNHMSPDDHYIDIVRALSAVSGKAKRVTLVLPLMYASRQHRRKGRESLDCAMALRYFESLGVNNIITFDIHDPEIQNTLPFGSFDSIFPIYAVLRKFLVIAKNDISKEKMVVISPDSGAIERSKKYASLLNLDLGMFYKRRDYTRVVDGKNPIIQHEYIGPDVTGKSILIVDDMLSSGESVIDVANNLKARGCTNVYVITTFAFFTNGTLKFDELYKTGIITKVFSTNASYINEEIKTKEWFSEVDITPILAELVVSLNNNKSISTIINPTEKIRELMNILYK
;
A
#
# COMPACT_ATOMS: atom_id res chain seq x y z
N MET A 1 -29.48 3.09 -2.74
CA MET A 1 -29.54 1.61 -2.56
C MET A 1 -28.44 0.95 -3.39
N LEU A 2 -27.70 0.03 -2.78
CA LEU A 2 -26.60 -0.71 -3.42
C LEU A 2 -27.09 -2.09 -3.89
N GLU A 3 -28.18 -2.12 -4.67
CA GLU A 3 -28.94 -3.36 -4.99
C GLU A 3 -28.12 -4.38 -5.77
N ASP A 4 -27.25 -3.93 -6.64
CA ASP A 4 -26.44 -4.77 -7.53
C ASP A 4 -24.98 -4.95 -7.04
N LEU A 5 -24.62 -4.42 -5.87
CA LEU A 5 -23.28 -4.59 -5.31
C LEU A 5 -23.00 -6.07 -4.96
N GLY A 6 -21.80 -6.51 -5.27
CA GLY A 6 -21.25 -7.80 -4.84
C GLY A 6 -19.76 -7.70 -4.54
N LEU A 7 -19.33 -8.32 -3.44
CA LEU A 7 -17.94 -8.35 -3.00
C LEU A 7 -17.43 -9.79 -3.05
N ILE A 8 -16.41 -10.08 -3.83
CA ILE A 8 -15.64 -11.31 -3.74
C ILE A 8 -14.37 -11.02 -2.95
N ILE A 9 -14.25 -11.64 -1.81
CA ILE A 9 -13.10 -11.49 -0.90
C ILE A 9 -12.19 -12.69 -1.09
N MET A 10 -10.98 -12.43 -1.58
CA MET A 10 -9.98 -13.48 -1.80
C MET A 10 -9.33 -13.91 -0.49
N LYS A 11 -8.75 -15.12 -0.50
CA LYS A 11 -8.09 -15.72 0.65
C LYS A 11 -7.05 -14.77 1.26
N GLY A 12 -7.12 -14.61 2.59
CA GLY A 12 -6.25 -13.75 3.36
C GLY A 12 -6.73 -12.31 3.52
N TYR A 13 -7.91 -12.00 3.00
CA TYR A 13 -8.56 -10.70 3.19
C TYR A 13 -9.94 -10.82 3.89
N GLU A 14 -10.26 -12.00 4.44
CA GLU A 14 -11.60 -12.32 4.95
C GLU A 14 -12.03 -11.38 6.07
N ASP A 15 -11.22 -11.21 7.11
CA ASP A 15 -11.54 -10.36 8.27
C ASP A 15 -11.72 -8.90 7.83
N ARG A 16 -10.82 -8.38 7.02
CA ARG A 16 -10.93 -7.02 6.45
C ARG A 16 -12.09 -6.89 5.47
N GLY A 17 -12.41 -7.95 4.75
CA GLY A 17 -13.59 -8.01 3.89
C GLY A 17 -14.88 -7.84 4.68
N GLN A 18 -14.94 -8.45 5.85
CA GLN A 18 -16.09 -8.27 6.77
C GLN A 18 -16.14 -6.86 7.37
N GLU A 19 -15.00 -6.30 7.76
CA GLU A 19 -14.91 -4.90 8.20
C GLU A 19 -15.34 -3.93 7.09
N LEU A 20 -14.88 -4.16 5.86
CA LEU A 20 -15.30 -3.38 4.70
C LEU A 20 -16.81 -3.46 4.48
N ASN A 21 -17.40 -4.65 4.54
CA ASN A 21 -18.85 -4.83 4.43
C ASN A 21 -19.59 -4.04 5.51
N ASN A 22 -19.10 -4.03 6.74
CA ASN A 22 -19.69 -3.28 7.84
C ASN A 22 -19.64 -1.77 7.57
N TYR A 23 -18.50 -1.22 7.15
CA TYR A 23 -18.39 0.20 6.77
C TYR A 23 -19.28 0.58 5.58
N ILE A 24 -19.43 -0.31 4.59
CA ILE A 24 -20.36 -0.09 3.47
C ILE A 24 -21.81 -0.02 4.00
N CYS A 25 -22.19 -0.90 4.91
CA CYS A 25 -23.50 -0.87 5.54
C CYS A 25 -23.75 0.44 6.32
N GLU A 26 -22.76 0.91 7.07
CA GLU A 26 -22.84 2.19 7.80
C GLU A 26 -23.01 3.38 6.84
N LEU A 27 -22.22 3.44 5.77
CA LEU A 27 -22.27 4.52 4.78
C LEU A 27 -23.56 4.53 3.96
N SER A 28 -24.12 3.36 3.66
CA SER A 28 -25.35 3.22 2.88
C SER A 28 -26.63 3.30 3.70
N GLY A 29 -26.53 3.11 5.02
CA GLY A 29 -27.66 2.96 5.93
C GLY A 29 -28.41 1.62 5.77
N GLU A 30 -27.83 0.66 5.03
CA GLU A 30 -28.40 -0.64 4.76
C GLU A 30 -27.77 -1.72 5.64
N LYS A 31 -28.57 -2.67 6.13
CA LYS A 31 -28.08 -3.86 6.85
C LYS A 31 -28.15 -5.05 5.90
N LYS A 32 -27.13 -5.21 5.07
CA LYS A 32 -27.07 -6.27 4.05
C LYS A 32 -25.66 -6.84 3.98
N ASP A 33 -25.56 -8.16 3.81
CA ASP A 33 -24.28 -8.79 3.46
C ASP A 33 -24.10 -8.75 1.93
N TYR A 34 -23.07 -8.04 1.49
CA TYR A 34 -22.69 -7.92 0.08
C TYR A 34 -21.65 -8.95 -0.34
N ILE A 35 -21.10 -9.73 0.62
CA ILE A 35 -20.05 -10.71 0.37
C ILE A 35 -20.64 -11.93 -0.35
N ILE A 36 -20.12 -12.20 -1.53
CA ILE A 36 -20.45 -13.37 -2.34
C ILE A 36 -19.55 -14.52 -1.89
N LYS A 37 -20.17 -15.63 -1.49
CA LYS A 37 -19.46 -16.81 -1.04
C LYS A 37 -18.70 -17.48 -2.17
N ILE A 38 -17.42 -17.68 -1.96
CA ILE A 38 -16.51 -18.40 -2.84
C ILE A 38 -15.81 -19.53 -2.10
N GLU A 39 -15.36 -20.51 -2.85
CA GLU A 39 -14.42 -21.53 -2.39
C GLU A 39 -13.16 -21.47 -3.25
N ASN A 40 -12.01 -21.53 -2.61
CA ASN A 40 -10.72 -21.58 -3.28
C ASN A 40 -9.89 -22.76 -2.76
N PRO A 41 -10.30 -24.02 -3.06
CA PRO A 41 -9.57 -25.20 -2.63
C PRO A 41 -8.25 -25.33 -3.40
N ARG A 42 -7.19 -25.73 -2.67
CA ARG A 42 -5.88 -26.01 -3.24
C ARG A 42 -5.55 -27.51 -3.08
N PHE A 43 -5.13 -28.12 -4.16
CA PHE A 43 -4.75 -29.53 -4.19
C PHE A 43 -3.35 -29.73 -3.63
N SER A 44 -3.04 -30.97 -3.25
CA SER A 44 -1.74 -31.33 -2.62
C SER A 44 -0.53 -31.09 -3.53
N ASN A 45 -0.72 -31.01 -4.84
CA ASN A 45 0.32 -30.68 -5.83
C ASN A 45 0.46 -29.15 -6.06
N GLY A 46 -0.32 -28.33 -5.34
CA GLY A 46 -0.28 -26.87 -5.42
C GLY A 46 -1.28 -26.26 -6.42
N GLU A 47 -1.91 -27.04 -7.28
CA GLU A 47 -2.99 -26.55 -8.14
C GLU A 47 -4.19 -26.06 -7.31
N SER A 48 -4.93 -25.09 -7.84
CA SER A 48 -6.08 -24.50 -7.17
C SER A 48 -7.20 -24.28 -8.18
N LYS A 49 -8.42 -24.10 -7.68
CA LYS A 49 -9.57 -23.63 -8.44
C LYS A 49 -10.38 -22.65 -7.61
N VAL A 50 -11.19 -21.82 -8.27
CA VAL A 50 -12.16 -20.96 -7.60
C VAL A 50 -13.56 -21.36 -8.02
N LEU A 51 -14.46 -21.52 -7.03
CA LEU A 51 -15.89 -21.72 -7.25
C LEU A 51 -16.63 -20.51 -6.65
N ILE A 52 -17.60 -20.00 -7.40
CA ILE A 52 -18.49 -18.93 -6.94
C ILE A 52 -19.85 -19.59 -6.69
N ASN A 53 -20.28 -19.59 -5.42
CA ASN A 53 -21.46 -20.33 -4.96
C ASN A 53 -22.78 -19.55 -5.14
N GLU A 54 -22.69 -18.30 -5.61
CA GLU A 54 -23.85 -17.43 -5.82
C GLU A 54 -23.81 -16.80 -7.22
N SER A 55 -24.96 -16.31 -7.69
CA SER A 55 -25.02 -15.65 -8.99
C SER A 55 -24.36 -14.28 -8.95
N VAL A 56 -23.43 -14.05 -9.88
CA VAL A 56 -22.80 -12.73 -10.12
C VAL A 56 -23.45 -11.98 -11.28
N ARG A 57 -24.55 -12.52 -11.87
CA ARG A 57 -25.21 -11.91 -13.02
C ARG A 57 -25.75 -10.52 -12.67
N ASN A 58 -25.43 -9.55 -13.52
CA ASN A 58 -25.77 -8.13 -13.37
C ASN A 58 -25.25 -7.47 -12.08
N LYS A 59 -24.30 -8.09 -11.37
CA LYS A 59 -23.66 -7.45 -10.24
C LYS A 59 -22.63 -6.39 -10.67
N ASP A 60 -22.55 -5.29 -9.93
CA ASP A 60 -21.39 -4.44 -9.86
C ASP A 60 -20.42 -5.09 -8.88
N LEU A 61 -19.45 -5.80 -9.42
CA LEU A 61 -18.65 -6.79 -8.71
C LEU A 61 -17.28 -6.21 -8.36
N TYR A 62 -16.94 -6.29 -7.08
CA TYR A 62 -15.60 -5.94 -6.56
C TYR A 62 -14.88 -7.22 -6.13
N ILE A 63 -13.73 -7.51 -6.74
CA ILE A 63 -12.85 -8.60 -6.34
C ILE A 63 -11.69 -7.99 -5.58
N ILE A 64 -11.52 -8.38 -4.30
CA ILE A 64 -10.57 -7.75 -3.39
C ILE A 64 -9.56 -8.79 -2.93
N ALA A 65 -8.27 -8.50 -3.11
CA ALA A 65 -7.19 -9.42 -2.79
C ALA A 65 -5.96 -8.69 -2.24
N ASP A 66 -5.37 -9.22 -1.19
CA ASP A 66 -4.06 -8.81 -0.68
C ASP A 66 -2.99 -9.77 -1.20
N ILE A 67 -2.31 -9.37 -2.27
CA ILE A 67 -1.24 -10.17 -2.87
C ILE A 67 0.05 -10.21 -2.03
N GLY A 68 0.18 -9.29 -1.06
CA GLY A 68 1.31 -9.23 -0.14
C GLY A 68 1.15 -10.12 1.10
N ASN A 69 0.00 -10.77 1.26
CA ASN A 69 -0.29 -11.56 2.46
C ASN A 69 0.43 -12.90 2.49
N TYR A 70 1.63 -12.91 3.03
CA TYR A 70 2.43 -14.13 3.21
C TYR A 70 1.95 -15.04 4.36
N SER A 71 0.97 -14.62 5.18
CA SER A 71 0.44 -15.45 6.26
C SER A 71 -0.43 -16.59 5.75
N CYS A 72 -0.98 -16.47 4.54
CA CYS A 72 -1.75 -17.53 3.90
C CYS A 72 -0.86 -18.73 3.61
N VAL A 73 -1.33 -19.91 4.03
CA VAL A 73 -0.57 -21.16 3.86
C VAL A 73 -1.40 -22.24 3.18
N TYR A 74 -0.70 -23.18 2.55
CA TYR A 74 -1.26 -24.41 1.99
C TYR A 74 -0.27 -25.55 2.09
N ASN A 75 -0.74 -26.79 1.90
CA ASN A 75 0.12 -27.96 1.87
C ASN A 75 0.54 -28.25 0.43
N LEU A 76 1.84 -28.34 0.20
CA LEU A 76 2.47 -28.70 -1.06
C LEU A 76 3.31 -29.96 -0.86
N TYR A 77 2.89 -31.10 -1.44
CA TYR A 77 3.55 -32.39 -1.24
C TYR A 77 3.83 -32.71 0.22
N GLY A 78 2.84 -32.43 1.10
CA GLY A 78 2.96 -32.67 2.54
C GLY A 78 3.72 -31.60 3.33
N ASN A 79 4.31 -30.60 2.68
CA ASN A 79 5.03 -29.51 3.34
C ASN A 79 4.13 -28.27 3.44
N ARG A 80 4.24 -27.54 4.57
CA ARG A 80 3.58 -26.24 4.73
C ARG A 80 4.28 -25.19 3.87
N ASN A 81 3.55 -24.57 2.96
CA ASN A 81 4.06 -23.53 2.07
C ASN A 81 3.28 -22.23 2.26
N HIS A 82 3.99 -21.10 2.30
CA HIS A 82 3.37 -19.79 2.32
C HIS A 82 2.98 -19.37 0.88
N MET A 83 1.84 -18.72 0.74
CA MET A 83 1.45 -18.15 -0.56
C MET A 83 2.39 -17.00 -0.93
N SER A 84 2.91 -17.06 -2.13
CA SER A 84 3.67 -15.98 -2.77
C SER A 84 2.70 -14.96 -3.42
N PRO A 85 3.19 -13.78 -3.82
CA PRO A 85 2.42 -12.87 -4.68
C PRO A 85 1.90 -13.53 -5.95
N ASP A 86 2.64 -14.49 -6.53
CA ASP A 86 2.26 -15.23 -7.73
C ASP A 86 1.11 -16.21 -7.45
N ASP A 87 1.09 -16.85 -6.27
CA ASP A 87 -0.03 -17.69 -5.85
C ASP A 87 -1.33 -16.88 -5.73
N HIS A 88 -1.26 -15.71 -5.11
CA HIS A 88 -2.39 -14.80 -5.01
C HIS A 88 -2.83 -14.29 -6.38
N TYR A 89 -1.88 -13.88 -7.23
CA TYR A 89 -2.15 -13.41 -8.58
C TYR A 89 -2.91 -14.45 -9.40
N ILE A 90 -2.46 -15.70 -9.42
CA ILE A 90 -3.12 -16.74 -10.20
C ILE A 90 -4.50 -17.13 -9.62
N ASP A 91 -4.71 -17.01 -8.32
CA ASP A 91 -6.02 -17.22 -7.70
C ASP A 91 -7.01 -16.09 -8.09
N ILE A 92 -6.55 -14.83 -8.25
CA ILE A 92 -7.34 -13.73 -8.82
C ILE A 92 -7.73 -14.03 -10.27
N VAL A 93 -6.80 -14.50 -11.09
CA VAL A 93 -7.05 -14.91 -12.46
C VAL A 93 -8.13 -16.01 -12.53
N ARG A 94 -8.10 -16.97 -11.61
CA ARG A 94 -9.12 -18.03 -11.51
C ARG A 94 -10.49 -17.47 -11.11
N ALA A 95 -10.52 -16.51 -10.16
CA ALA A 95 -11.76 -15.85 -9.78
C ALA A 95 -12.39 -15.08 -10.95
N LEU A 96 -11.59 -14.31 -11.68
CA LEU A 96 -12.02 -13.61 -12.89
C LEU A 96 -12.54 -14.58 -13.96
N SER A 97 -11.86 -15.70 -14.17
CA SER A 97 -12.30 -16.76 -15.07
C SER A 97 -13.65 -17.37 -14.63
N ALA A 98 -13.86 -17.55 -13.32
CA ALA A 98 -15.12 -18.07 -12.79
C ALA A 98 -16.30 -17.08 -12.93
N VAL A 99 -16.04 -15.77 -12.89
CA VAL A 99 -17.03 -14.71 -13.21
C VAL A 99 -17.51 -14.83 -14.65
N SER A 100 -16.61 -15.17 -15.57
CA SER A 100 -16.94 -15.53 -16.96
C SER A 100 -17.79 -14.47 -17.69
N GLY A 101 -17.51 -13.18 -17.48
CA GLY A 101 -18.21 -12.07 -18.16
C GLY A 101 -19.70 -11.91 -17.80
N LYS A 102 -20.18 -12.52 -16.71
CA LYS A 102 -21.60 -12.46 -16.31
C LYS A 102 -21.92 -11.23 -15.45
N ALA A 103 -20.93 -10.62 -14.81
CA ALA A 103 -21.13 -9.41 -14.05
C ALA A 103 -21.42 -8.22 -14.97
N LYS A 104 -22.11 -7.21 -14.45
CA LYS A 104 -22.37 -5.94 -15.14
C LYS A 104 -21.09 -5.10 -15.27
N ARG A 105 -20.30 -5.07 -14.22
CA ARG A 105 -19.00 -4.40 -14.11
C ARG A 105 -18.12 -5.19 -13.16
N VAL A 106 -16.83 -5.27 -13.44
CA VAL A 106 -15.84 -5.89 -12.57
C VAL A 106 -14.80 -4.84 -12.19
N THR A 107 -14.69 -4.55 -10.89
CA THR A 107 -13.64 -3.73 -10.30
C THR A 107 -12.71 -4.64 -9.51
N LEU A 108 -11.43 -4.65 -9.89
CA LEU A 108 -10.39 -5.38 -9.18
C LEU A 108 -9.72 -4.44 -8.17
N VAL A 109 -9.78 -4.78 -6.88
CA VAL A 109 -9.15 -4.03 -5.80
C VAL A 109 -7.92 -4.80 -5.34
N LEU A 110 -6.76 -4.26 -5.67
CA LEU A 110 -5.46 -4.75 -5.23
C LEU A 110 -4.79 -3.65 -4.42
N PRO A 111 -4.99 -3.60 -3.08
CA PRO A 111 -4.35 -2.56 -2.28
C PRO A 111 -2.85 -2.46 -2.56
N LEU A 112 -2.14 -3.58 -2.59
CA LEU A 112 -0.81 -3.69 -3.18
C LEU A 112 -0.93 -4.17 -4.63
N MET A 113 -0.43 -3.38 -5.59
CA MET A 113 -0.44 -3.78 -7.01
C MET A 113 0.61 -4.87 -7.26
N TYR A 114 0.19 -5.94 -7.97
CA TYR A 114 1.08 -7.05 -8.34
C TYR A 114 2.24 -6.55 -9.19
N ALA A 115 3.45 -7.00 -8.83
CA ALA A 115 4.70 -6.68 -9.51
C ALA A 115 4.96 -5.17 -9.74
N SER A 116 4.44 -4.29 -8.85
CA SER A 116 4.51 -2.83 -9.01
C SER A 116 5.94 -2.29 -9.21
N ARG A 117 6.96 -2.99 -8.69
CA ARG A 117 8.38 -2.63 -8.90
C ARG A 117 8.95 -3.08 -10.26
N GLN A 118 8.22 -3.92 -11.00
CA GLN A 118 8.54 -4.36 -12.37
C GLN A 118 7.68 -3.62 -13.41
N HIS A 119 7.61 -2.29 -13.26
CA HIS A 119 6.77 -1.40 -14.06
C HIS A 119 7.43 -0.94 -15.37
N ARG A 120 8.76 -1.05 -15.48
CA ARG A 120 9.53 -0.68 -16.69
C ARG A 120 10.69 -1.63 -16.91
N ARG A 121 11.08 -1.73 -18.18
CA ARG A 121 12.18 -2.59 -18.64
C ARG A 121 13.47 -1.77 -18.77
N LYS A 122 14.55 -2.24 -18.17
CA LYS A 122 15.90 -1.63 -18.26
C LYS A 122 16.90 -2.53 -19.00
N GLY A 123 16.43 -3.41 -19.82
CA GLY A 123 17.27 -4.38 -20.52
C GLY A 123 16.44 -5.59 -20.94
N ARG A 124 17.00 -6.78 -20.84
CA ARG A 124 16.30 -8.04 -21.16
C ARG A 124 15.58 -8.56 -19.93
N GLU A 125 14.65 -7.79 -19.42
CA GLU A 125 13.86 -8.09 -18.22
C GLU A 125 12.41 -8.36 -18.59
N SER A 126 11.69 -9.11 -17.73
CA SER A 126 10.25 -9.23 -17.80
C SER A 126 9.57 -7.89 -17.52
N LEU A 127 8.31 -7.75 -17.92
CA LEU A 127 7.50 -6.54 -17.71
C LEU A 127 6.20 -6.94 -17.00
N ASP A 128 6.36 -7.53 -15.80
CA ASP A 128 5.31 -8.30 -15.13
C ASP A 128 4.09 -7.46 -14.76
N CYS A 129 4.30 -6.23 -14.26
CA CYS A 129 3.19 -5.35 -13.89
C CYS A 129 2.29 -5.01 -15.10
N ALA A 130 2.90 -4.59 -16.21
CA ALA A 130 2.14 -4.27 -17.43
C ALA A 130 1.45 -5.49 -18.03
N MET A 131 2.11 -6.65 -18.01
CA MET A 131 1.52 -7.91 -18.49
C MET A 131 0.32 -8.32 -17.63
N ALA A 132 0.43 -8.19 -16.29
CA ALA A 132 -0.67 -8.49 -15.38
C ALA A 132 -1.88 -7.58 -15.62
N LEU A 133 -1.65 -6.26 -15.75
CA LEU A 133 -2.71 -5.29 -16.04
C LEU A 133 -3.44 -5.61 -17.35
N ARG A 134 -2.70 -5.87 -18.42
CA ARG A 134 -3.28 -6.26 -19.71
C ARG A 134 -4.05 -7.57 -19.64
N TYR A 135 -3.57 -8.51 -18.85
CA TYR A 135 -4.26 -9.80 -18.69
C TYR A 135 -5.56 -9.64 -17.90
N PHE A 136 -5.57 -8.83 -16.83
CA PHE A 136 -6.80 -8.50 -16.11
C PHE A 136 -7.82 -7.82 -17.02
N GLU A 137 -7.40 -6.84 -17.84
CA GLU A 137 -8.28 -6.19 -18.81
C GLU A 137 -8.88 -7.22 -19.80
N SER A 138 -8.07 -8.15 -20.33
CA SER A 138 -8.54 -9.20 -21.25
C SER A 138 -9.52 -10.19 -20.60
N LEU A 139 -9.50 -10.33 -19.27
CA LEU A 139 -10.44 -11.14 -18.51
C LEU A 139 -11.73 -10.39 -18.12
N GLY A 140 -11.88 -9.14 -18.60
CA GLY A 140 -13.09 -8.35 -18.41
C GLY A 140 -13.08 -7.44 -17.17
N VAL A 141 -11.92 -7.16 -16.59
CA VAL A 141 -11.79 -6.14 -15.56
C VAL A 141 -11.99 -4.76 -16.19
N ASN A 142 -12.95 -3.99 -15.67
CA ASN A 142 -13.27 -2.65 -16.13
C ASN A 142 -12.47 -1.58 -15.37
N ASN A 143 -12.28 -1.76 -14.05
CA ASN A 143 -11.59 -0.83 -13.20
C ASN A 143 -10.58 -1.57 -12.31
N ILE A 144 -9.43 -0.94 -12.07
CA ILE A 144 -8.44 -1.42 -11.11
C ILE A 144 -8.24 -0.33 -10.07
N ILE A 145 -8.35 -0.67 -8.79
CA ILE A 145 -8.08 0.21 -7.65
C ILE A 145 -6.87 -0.32 -6.90
N THR A 146 -5.89 0.53 -6.67
CA THR A 146 -4.70 0.22 -5.87
C THR A 146 -4.38 1.38 -4.92
N PHE A 147 -3.50 1.16 -3.96
CA PHE A 147 -3.01 2.23 -3.10
C PHE A 147 -1.53 2.49 -3.39
N ASP A 148 -1.17 3.77 -3.44
CA ASP A 148 0.20 4.27 -3.51
C ASP A 148 1.11 3.48 -4.46
N ILE A 149 0.71 3.41 -5.72
CA ILE A 149 1.47 2.69 -6.75
C ILE A 149 2.91 3.20 -6.85
N HIS A 150 3.86 2.28 -7.01
CA HIS A 150 5.29 2.60 -7.08
C HIS A 150 5.65 3.57 -8.21
N ASP A 151 5.06 3.39 -9.39
CA ASP A 151 5.20 4.29 -10.53
C ASP A 151 3.83 4.54 -11.19
N PRO A 152 3.29 5.78 -11.12
CA PRO A 152 1.98 6.11 -11.69
C PRO A 152 1.89 5.93 -13.21
N GLU A 153 3.00 5.97 -13.94
CA GLU A 153 3.02 5.83 -15.40
C GLU A 153 2.55 4.45 -15.88
N ILE A 154 2.50 3.45 -14.98
CA ILE A 154 2.00 2.10 -15.31
C ILE A 154 0.54 2.12 -15.80
N GLN A 155 -0.27 3.10 -15.38
CA GLN A 155 -1.64 3.29 -15.86
C GLN A 155 -1.73 3.40 -17.39
N ASN A 156 -0.68 3.90 -18.06
CA ASN A 156 -0.62 4.05 -19.52
C ASN A 156 -0.62 2.72 -20.27
N THR A 157 -0.52 1.59 -19.56
CA THR A 157 -0.64 0.25 -20.17
C THR A 157 -2.09 -0.16 -20.41
N LEU A 158 -3.06 0.56 -19.83
CA LEU A 158 -4.50 0.30 -19.94
C LEU A 158 -5.17 1.37 -20.80
N PRO A 159 -5.27 1.19 -22.12
CA PRO A 159 -5.86 2.21 -23.00
C PRO A 159 -7.38 2.35 -22.86
N PHE A 160 -8.06 1.35 -22.35
CA PHE A 160 -9.54 1.30 -22.24
C PHE A 160 -10.04 1.06 -20.81
N GLY A 161 -9.21 0.50 -19.93
CA GLY A 161 -9.55 0.26 -18.52
C GLY A 161 -9.31 1.50 -17.65
N SER A 162 -10.08 1.64 -16.58
CA SER A 162 -9.80 2.63 -15.53
C SER A 162 -8.75 2.09 -14.54
N PHE A 163 -7.82 2.95 -14.13
CA PHE A 163 -6.82 2.64 -13.13
C PHE A 163 -6.74 3.79 -12.12
N ASP A 164 -7.13 3.52 -10.89
CA ASP A 164 -7.16 4.50 -9.80
C ASP A 164 -6.13 4.11 -8.73
N SER A 165 -5.09 4.91 -8.59
CA SER A 165 -4.13 4.79 -7.49
C SER A 165 -4.46 5.79 -6.39
N ILE A 166 -4.87 5.28 -5.23
CA ILE A 166 -5.30 6.08 -4.09
C ILE A 166 -4.10 6.31 -3.17
N PHE A 167 -3.82 7.56 -2.88
CA PHE A 167 -2.77 7.91 -1.93
C PHE A 167 -3.40 8.12 -0.53
N PRO A 168 -3.15 7.24 0.46
CA PRO A 168 -3.89 7.23 1.73
C PRO A 168 -3.46 8.34 2.70
N ILE A 169 -3.00 9.48 2.16
CA ILE A 169 -2.33 10.55 2.91
C ILE A 169 -3.19 11.15 4.03
N TYR A 170 -4.51 11.28 3.80
CA TYR A 170 -5.41 11.82 4.83
C TYR A 170 -5.48 10.93 6.07
N ALA A 171 -5.66 9.61 5.88
CA ALA A 171 -5.72 8.67 6.99
C ALA A 171 -4.40 8.63 7.76
N VAL A 172 -3.28 8.62 7.02
CA VAL A 172 -1.93 8.62 7.60
C VAL A 172 -1.69 9.89 8.39
N LEU A 173 -1.94 11.07 7.79
CA LEU A 173 -1.74 12.36 8.45
C LEU A 173 -2.62 12.52 9.68
N ARG A 174 -3.88 12.10 9.63
CA ARG A 174 -4.79 12.15 10.79
C ARG A 174 -4.20 11.45 12.00
N LYS A 175 -3.55 10.29 11.81
CA LYS A 175 -2.91 9.56 12.91
C LYS A 175 -1.56 10.13 13.30
N PHE A 176 -0.74 10.52 12.33
CA PHE A 176 0.56 11.13 12.52
C PHE A 176 0.48 12.45 13.29
N LEU A 177 -0.43 13.33 12.91
CA LEU A 177 -0.59 14.65 13.52
C LEU A 177 -0.98 14.57 15.00
N VAL A 178 -1.75 13.57 15.40
CA VAL A 178 -2.09 13.36 16.83
C VAL A 178 -0.85 13.02 17.65
N ILE A 179 0.07 12.21 17.10
CA ILE A 179 1.25 11.73 17.81
C ILE A 179 2.39 12.74 17.77
N ALA A 180 2.63 13.37 16.61
CA ALA A 180 3.76 14.26 16.36
C ALA A 180 3.41 15.75 16.46
N LYS A 181 2.22 16.12 16.99
CA LYS A 181 1.68 17.49 17.01
C LYS A 181 2.70 18.55 17.44
N ASN A 182 3.47 18.29 18.49
CA ASN A 182 4.44 19.26 19.08
C ASN A 182 5.71 19.43 18.25
N ASP A 183 5.98 18.51 17.33
CA ASP A 183 7.19 18.49 16.50
C ASP A 183 6.95 19.15 15.14
N ILE A 184 5.69 19.35 14.75
CA ILE A 184 5.34 19.80 13.41
C ILE A 184 5.32 21.32 13.35
N SER A 185 6.42 21.89 12.92
CA SER A 185 6.53 23.26 12.42
C SER A 185 7.72 23.34 11.47
N LYS A 186 7.79 24.40 10.66
CA LYS A 186 8.87 24.62 9.69
C LYS A 186 10.25 24.68 10.37
N GLU A 187 10.30 25.18 11.59
CA GLU A 187 11.52 25.31 12.38
C GLU A 187 11.95 23.99 13.03
N LYS A 188 10.98 23.09 13.28
CA LYS A 188 11.19 21.90 14.10
C LYS A 188 11.25 20.59 13.31
N MET A 189 10.71 20.54 12.10
CA MET A 189 10.62 19.28 11.32
C MET A 189 11.03 19.46 9.87
N VAL A 190 11.65 18.41 9.30
CA VAL A 190 12.01 18.31 7.88
C VAL A 190 11.48 17.00 7.35
N VAL A 191 10.87 17.04 6.15
CA VAL A 191 10.49 15.83 5.41
C VAL A 191 11.70 15.33 4.63
N ILE A 192 11.94 14.03 4.67
CA ILE A 192 13.11 13.41 4.02
C ILE A 192 12.65 12.33 3.04
N SER A 193 13.10 12.46 1.80
CA SER A 193 13.02 11.37 0.82
C SER A 193 14.21 10.44 1.01
N PRO A 194 14.01 9.12 1.23
CA PRO A 194 15.11 8.18 1.43
C PRO A 194 15.92 7.92 0.16
N ASP A 195 15.38 8.22 -1.00
CA ASP A 195 16.08 8.18 -2.29
C ASP A 195 15.33 9.00 -3.36
N SER A 196 15.81 8.98 -4.61
CA SER A 196 15.19 9.72 -5.72
C SER A 196 13.83 9.17 -6.15
N GLY A 197 13.52 7.90 -5.86
CA GLY A 197 12.23 7.27 -6.20
C GLY A 197 11.07 7.79 -5.34
N ALA A 198 11.34 8.12 -4.08
CA ALA A 198 10.33 8.59 -3.14
C ALA A 198 10.12 10.12 -3.15
N ILE A 199 10.82 10.88 -4.02
CA ILE A 199 10.83 12.34 -3.97
C ILE A 199 9.45 12.97 -4.20
N GLU A 200 8.69 12.48 -5.17
CA GLU A 200 7.36 13.04 -5.48
C GLU A 200 6.36 12.78 -4.34
N ARG A 201 6.47 11.65 -3.68
CA ARG A 201 5.68 11.31 -2.50
C ARG A 201 6.05 12.22 -1.34
N SER A 202 7.34 12.38 -1.07
CA SER A 202 7.87 13.25 -0.02
C SER A 202 7.48 14.72 -0.23
N LYS A 203 7.48 15.22 -1.49
CA LYS A 203 6.99 16.56 -1.83
C LYS A 203 5.52 16.78 -1.44
N LYS A 204 4.66 15.77 -1.63
CA LYS A 204 3.24 15.87 -1.24
C LYS A 204 3.11 16.10 0.27
N TYR A 205 3.81 15.31 1.09
CA TYR A 205 3.83 15.51 2.54
C TYR A 205 4.41 16.87 2.94
N ALA A 206 5.57 17.25 2.39
CA ALA A 206 6.20 18.53 2.68
C ALA A 206 5.29 19.71 2.35
N SER A 207 4.64 19.67 1.18
CA SER A 207 3.71 20.73 0.73
C SER A 207 2.47 20.81 1.62
N LEU A 208 1.86 19.68 1.97
CA LEU A 208 0.65 19.65 2.81
C LEU A 208 0.92 20.08 4.24
N LEU A 209 2.08 19.76 4.77
CA LEU A 209 2.52 20.12 6.13
C LEU A 209 3.24 21.47 6.20
N ASN A 210 3.49 22.13 5.06
CA ASN A 210 4.28 23.36 4.92
C ASN A 210 5.67 23.24 5.57
N LEU A 211 6.36 22.11 5.27
CA LEU A 211 7.68 21.77 5.79
C LEU A 211 8.75 21.80 4.68
N ASP A 212 10.01 22.00 5.09
CA ASP A 212 11.14 21.86 4.19
C ASP A 212 11.36 20.39 3.79
N LEU A 213 11.96 20.17 2.61
CA LEU A 213 12.27 18.86 2.05
C LEU A 213 13.76 18.67 1.90
N GLY A 214 14.25 17.53 2.36
CA GLY A 214 15.58 17.00 2.05
C GLY A 214 15.49 15.63 1.37
N MET A 215 16.59 15.17 0.81
CA MET A 215 16.66 13.86 0.17
C MET A 215 18.01 13.19 0.33
N PHE A 216 18.02 11.87 0.24
CA PHE A 216 19.25 11.10 0.10
C PHE A 216 19.45 10.69 -1.36
N TYR A 217 20.66 10.90 -1.84
CA TYR A 217 21.08 10.46 -3.15
C TYR A 217 22.03 9.26 -3.03
N LYS A 218 21.65 8.14 -3.68
CA LYS A 218 22.48 6.93 -3.75
C LYS A 218 23.41 7.01 -4.95
N ARG A 219 24.65 7.42 -4.73
CA ARG A 219 25.69 7.34 -5.76
C ARG A 219 26.15 5.89 -5.89
N ARG A 220 25.95 5.32 -7.08
CA ARG A 220 26.35 3.94 -7.39
C ARG A 220 27.65 3.93 -8.19
N ASP A 221 28.47 2.91 -7.93
CA ASP A 221 29.64 2.63 -8.77
C ASP A 221 29.21 1.83 -9.99
N TYR A 222 29.04 2.53 -11.11
CA TYR A 222 28.71 1.90 -12.38
C TYR A 222 29.91 1.17 -13.04
N THR A 223 31.11 1.26 -12.46
CA THR A 223 32.31 0.57 -12.95
C THR A 223 32.41 -0.85 -12.42
N ARG A 224 31.62 -1.21 -11.40
CA ARG A 224 31.62 -2.53 -10.75
C ARG A 224 30.21 -3.11 -10.65
N VAL A 225 30.12 -4.43 -10.76
CA VAL A 225 28.90 -5.19 -10.50
C VAL A 225 29.24 -6.25 -9.47
N VAL A 226 28.54 -6.23 -8.33
CA VAL A 226 28.65 -7.23 -7.25
C VAL A 226 27.27 -7.83 -7.06
N ASP A 227 27.13 -9.13 -7.14
CA ASP A 227 25.86 -9.87 -7.03
C ASP A 227 24.74 -9.30 -7.93
N GLY A 228 25.10 -8.95 -9.17
CA GLY A 228 24.15 -8.39 -10.15
C GLY A 228 23.72 -6.95 -9.90
N LYS A 229 24.32 -6.25 -8.93
CA LYS A 229 24.01 -4.85 -8.59
C LYS A 229 25.26 -3.98 -8.61
N ASN A 230 25.11 -2.72 -9.00
CA ASN A 230 26.16 -1.73 -8.83
C ASN A 230 26.24 -1.33 -7.36
N PRO A 231 27.39 -1.50 -6.68
CA PRO A 231 27.52 -1.16 -5.26
C PRO A 231 27.28 0.33 -5.02
N ILE A 232 26.67 0.66 -3.88
CA ILE A 232 26.46 2.03 -3.44
C ILE A 232 27.79 2.54 -2.88
N ILE A 233 28.36 3.62 -3.49
CA ILE A 233 29.61 4.22 -3.04
C ILE A 233 29.35 5.21 -1.90
N GLN A 234 28.23 5.93 -1.98
CA GLN A 234 27.94 7.02 -1.04
C GLN A 234 26.43 7.28 -0.93
N HIS A 235 25.96 7.45 0.29
CA HIS A 235 24.67 8.07 0.60
C HIS A 235 24.93 9.55 0.93
N GLU A 236 24.58 10.43 0.01
CA GLU A 236 24.76 11.87 0.19
C GLU A 236 23.43 12.51 0.54
N TYR A 237 23.44 13.29 1.63
CA TYR A 237 22.30 14.08 2.04
C TYR A 237 22.30 15.44 1.36
N ILE A 238 21.19 15.80 0.74
CA ILE A 238 20.94 17.09 0.10
C ILE A 238 19.69 17.69 0.74
N GLY A 239 19.83 18.80 1.42
CA GLY A 239 18.69 19.43 2.10
C GLY A 239 19.10 20.44 3.17
N PRO A 240 18.12 20.97 3.93
CA PRO A 240 18.35 21.90 5.02
C PRO A 240 19.11 21.25 6.18
N ASP A 241 19.69 22.07 7.07
CA ASP A 241 20.27 21.58 8.32
C ASP A 241 19.18 20.89 9.17
N VAL A 242 19.50 19.71 9.68
CA VAL A 242 18.62 18.85 10.49
C VAL A 242 18.98 18.86 11.98
N THR A 243 20.03 19.59 12.37
CA THR A 243 20.47 19.67 13.77
C THR A 243 19.35 20.18 14.68
N GLY A 244 19.01 19.39 15.71
CA GLY A 244 17.93 19.69 16.65
C GLY A 244 16.52 19.57 16.10
N LYS A 245 16.33 19.14 14.83
CA LYS A 245 15.02 18.99 14.21
C LYS A 245 14.52 17.55 14.26
N SER A 246 13.22 17.39 14.28
CA SER A 246 12.54 16.12 14.03
C SER A 246 12.49 15.84 12.53
N ILE A 247 12.48 14.56 12.17
CA ILE A 247 12.52 14.11 10.78
C ILE A 247 11.27 13.29 10.48
N LEU A 248 10.73 13.49 9.27
CA LEU A 248 9.70 12.65 8.69
C LEU A 248 10.23 11.99 7.41
N ILE A 249 10.58 10.71 7.48
CA ILE A 249 10.95 9.90 6.31
C ILE A 249 9.67 9.37 5.67
N VAL A 250 9.54 9.52 4.35
CA VAL A 250 8.35 9.06 3.60
C VAL A 250 8.77 8.16 2.45
N ASP A 251 8.16 6.96 2.38
CA ASP A 251 8.37 6.00 1.30
C ASP A 251 7.04 5.29 0.94
N ASP A 252 6.98 4.52 -0.17
CA ASP A 252 5.83 3.67 -0.48
C ASP A 252 5.85 2.38 0.33
N MET A 253 7.02 1.75 0.41
CA MET A 253 7.10 0.46 1.08
C MET A 253 8.40 0.30 1.87
N LEU A 254 8.25 -0.35 3.02
CA LEU A 254 9.32 -0.82 3.87
C LEU A 254 9.45 -2.33 3.67
N SER A 255 10.36 -2.75 2.77
CA SER A 255 10.64 -4.17 2.52
C SER A 255 11.52 -4.74 3.63
N SER A 256 12.86 -4.79 3.47
CA SER A 256 13.78 -5.15 4.56
C SER A 256 13.98 -4.03 5.58
N GLY A 257 13.71 -2.79 5.20
CA GLY A 257 13.93 -1.59 6.02
C GLY A 257 15.35 -1.03 5.98
N GLU A 258 16.29 -1.68 5.30
CA GLU A 258 17.71 -1.26 5.29
C GLU A 258 17.89 0.19 4.84
N SER A 259 17.20 0.64 3.78
CA SER A 259 17.29 2.03 3.32
C SER A 259 16.85 3.04 4.39
N VAL A 260 15.76 2.74 5.10
CA VAL A 260 15.24 3.61 6.17
C VAL A 260 16.20 3.60 7.37
N ILE A 261 16.75 2.43 7.71
CA ILE A 261 17.74 2.28 8.79
C ILE A 261 18.99 3.11 8.51
N ASP A 262 19.54 3.01 7.29
CA ASP A 262 20.72 3.77 6.89
C ASP A 262 20.47 5.28 6.93
N VAL A 263 19.34 5.72 6.40
CA VAL A 263 18.92 7.13 6.43
C VAL A 263 18.74 7.63 7.86
N ALA A 264 18.06 6.87 8.73
CA ALA A 264 17.83 7.24 10.13
C ALA A 264 19.15 7.39 10.90
N ASN A 265 20.08 6.43 10.76
CA ASN A 265 21.40 6.50 11.38
C ASN A 265 22.20 7.73 10.92
N ASN A 266 22.19 8.02 9.61
CA ASN A 266 22.90 9.17 9.04
C ASN A 266 22.32 10.49 9.57
N LEU A 267 21.00 10.60 9.66
CA LEU A 267 20.33 11.81 10.19
C LEU A 267 20.58 11.99 11.69
N LYS A 268 20.63 10.90 12.46
CA LYS A 268 21.01 10.95 13.88
C LYS A 268 22.45 11.42 14.07
N ALA A 269 23.37 10.94 13.25
CA ALA A 269 24.77 11.41 13.27
C ALA A 269 24.89 12.91 12.93
N ARG A 270 23.92 13.49 12.22
CA ARG A 270 23.79 14.92 11.93
C ARG A 270 23.04 15.69 13.01
N GLY A 271 22.68 15.06 14.12
CA GLY A 271 22.10 15.72 15.29
C GLY A 271 20.59 15.93 15.26
N CYS A 272 19.83 15.19 14.44
CA CYS A 272 18.37 15.25 14.49
C CYS A 272 17.83 14.66 15.81
N THR A 273 16.64 15.11 16.23
CA THR A 273 16.00 14.68 17.49
C THR A 273 15.13 13.44 17.29
N ASN A 274 13.96 13.55 16.71
CA ASN A 274 13.03 12.46 16.47
C ASN A 274 13.07 12.02 15.03
N VAL A 275 12.88 10.71 14.77
CA VAL A 275 12.77 10.16 13.41
C VAL A 275 11.46 9.40 13.31
N TYR A 276 10.55 9.95 12.55
CA TYR A 276 9.29 9.34 12.17
C TYR A 276 9.40 8.76 10.77
N VAL A 277 8.78 7.62 10.54
CA VAL A 277 8.73 6.97 9.24
C VAL A 277 7.28 6.77 8.84
N ILE A 278 6.92 7.16 7.64
CA ILE A 278 5.62 6.89 7.03
C ILE A 278 5.84 6.04 5.79
N THR A 279 5.09 4.94 5.70
CA THR A 279 5.06 4.09 4.52
C THR A 279 3.65 3.55 4.30
N THR A 280 3.27 3.28 3.06
CA THR A 280 1.99 2.64 2.77
C THR A 280 2.04 1.16 3.08
N PHE A 281 3.16 0.48 2.77
CA PHE A 281 3.33 -0.95 2.98
C PHE A 281 4.54 -1.24 3.87
N ALA A 282 4.35 -2.03 4.94
CA ALA A 282 5.43 -2.44 5.84
C ALA A 282 5.52 -3.97 5.92
N PHE A 283 6.45 -4.55 5.16
CA PHE A 283 6.60 -6.01 5.08
C PHE A 283 7.58 -6.58 6.10
N PHE A 284 8.60 -5.83 6.51
CA PHE A 284 9.63 -6.28 7.44
C PHE A 284 10.21 -7.65 7.07
N THR A 285 10.60 -7.83 5.80
CA THR A 285 11.02 -9.14 5.25
C THR A 285 12.23 -9.76 5.96
N ASN A 286 13.03 -8.94 6.66
CA ASN A 286 14.17 -9.38 7.47
C ASN A 286 13.85 -9.39 8.98
N GLY A 287 12.55 -9.37 9.34
CA GLY A 287 12.10 -9.28 10.73
C GLY A 287 12.23 -7.88 11.32
N THR A 288 11.93 -7.75 12.61
CA THR A 288 11.81 -6.46 13.32
C THR A 288 12.92 -6.20 14.33
N LEU A 289 13.83 -7.12 14.57
CA LEU A 289 14.85 -7.00 15.62
C LEU A 289 15.67 -5.70 15.49
N LYS A 290 16.07 -5.33 14.27
CA LYS A 290 16.80 -4.06 14.03
C LYS A 290 15.97 -2.86 14.39
N PHE A 291 14.65 -2.86 14.12
CA PHE A 291 13.75 -1.76 14.51
C PHE A 291 13.55 -1.68 16.01
N ASP A 292 13.47 -2.82 16.71
CA ASP A 292 13.43 -2.87 18.17
C ASP A 292 14.69 -2.24 18.79
N GLU A 293 15.88 -2.52 18.23
CA GLU A 293 17.15 -1.93 18.64
C GLU A 293 17.19 -0.42 18.37
N LEU A 294 16.77 0.02 17.18
CA LEU A 294 16.76 1.43 16.80
C LEU A 294 15.78 2.26 17.66
N TYR A 295 14.68 1.65 18.06
CA TYR A 295 13.74 2.27 19.00
C TYR A 295 14.36 2.40 20.40
N LYS A 296 14.94 1.33 20.92
CA LYS A 296 15.60 1.32 22.23
C LYS A 296 16.76 2.33 22.33
N THR A 297 17.49 2.49 21.23
CA THR A 297 18.62 3.46 21.15
C THR A 297 18.18 4.88 20.78
N GLY A 298 16.87 5.10 20.58
CA GLY A 298 16.31 6.41 20.24
C GLY A 298 16.64 6.89 18.82
N ILE A 299 17.05 5.99 17.92
CA ILE A 299 17.33 6.31 16.51
C ILE A 299 16.02 6.47 15.73
N ILE A 300 15.05 5.58 15.92
CA ILE A 300 13.70 5.70 15.36
C ILE A 300 12.71 5.98 16.49
N THR A 301 11.82 6.93 16.28
CA THR A 301 10.76 7.29 17.22
C THR A 301 9.49 6.49 16.94
N LYS A 302 9.02 6.47 15.68
CA LYS A 302 7.81 5.73 15.32
C LYS A 302 7.72 5.48 13.82
N VAL A 303 7.16 4.32 13.46
CA VAL A 303 6.84 3.92 12.09
C VAL A 303 5.33 3.86 11.94
N PHE A 304 4.80 4.54 10.94
CA PHE A 304 3.40 4.50 10.55
C PHE A 304 3.28 3.73 9.24
N SER A 305 2.40 2.76 9.21
CA SER A 305 2.06 2.06 7.97
C SER A 305 0.58 1.74 7.91
N THR A 306 0.07 1.59 6.69
CA THR A 306 -1.33 1.26 6.51
C THR A 306 -1.57 -0.24 6.60
N ASN A 307 -2.85 -0.61 6.82
CA ASN A 307 -3.31 -1.98 6.71
C ASN A 307 -3.66 -2.38 5.25
N ALA A 308 -3.11 -1.70 4.25
CA ALA A 308 -3.30 -2.02 2.83
C ALA A 308 -2.80 -3.42 2.45
N SER A 309 -1.84 -3.96 3.19
CA SER A 309 -1.40 -5.36 3.12
C SER A 309 -1.25 -5.93 4.52
N TYR A 310 -1.14 -7.24 4.59
CA TYR A 310 -0.99 -7.97 5.86
C TYR A 310 0.21 -7.46 6.67
N ILE A 311 -0.04 -7.22 7.94
CA ILE A 311 0.99 -6.93 8.96
C ILE A 311 0.85 -7.98 10.06
N ASN A 312 1.97 -8.61 10.43
CA ASN A 312 1.98 -9.59 11.51
C ASN A 312 1.48 -8.96 12.81
N GLU A 313 0.63 -9.68 13.55
CA GLU A 313 0.01 -9.19 14.79
C GLU A 313 1.05 -8.80 15.84
N GLU A 314 2.18 -9.51 15.91
CA GLU A 314 3.28 -9.13 16.81
C GLU A 314 3.81 -7.72 16.53
N ILE A 315 3.87 -7.30 15.24
CA ILE A 315 4.35 -5.97 14.85
C ILE A 315 3.38 -4.90 15.33
N LYS A 316 2.09 -5.17 15.29
CA LYS A 316 1.06 -4.21 15.73
C LYS A 316 1.15 -3.90 17.23
N THR A 317 1.72 -4.80 18.04
CA THR A 317 1.92 -4.59 19.49
C THR A 317 3.18 -3.79 19.82
N LYS A 318 4.09 -3.54 18.85
CA LYS A 318 5.33 -2.81 19.09
C LYS A 318 5.06 -1.33 19.36
N GLU A 319 5.67 -0.78 20.41
CA GLU A 319 5.51 0.63 20.76
C GLU A 319 5.95 1.60 19.65
N TRP A 320 6.96 1.21 18.86
CA TRP A 320 7.45 2.00 17.74
C TRP A 320 6.59 1.90 16.49
N PHE A 321 5.59 1.00 16.44
CA PHE A 321 4.73 0.81 15.27
C PHE A 321 3.35 1.45 15.47
N SER A 322 2.73 1.90 14.40
CA SER A 322 1.37 2.44 14.38
C SER A 322 0.68 2.09 13.07
N GLU A 323 -0.26 1.15 13.11
CA GLU A 323 -1.10 0.81 11.96
C GLU A 323 -2.11 1.92 11.66
N VAL A 324 -2.30 2.24 10.39
CA VAL A 324 -3.30 3.18 9.89
C VAL A 324 -4.35 2.41 9.10
N ASP A 325 -5.60 2.49 9.51
CA ASP A 325 -6.71 1.83 8.83
C ASP A 325 -7.15 2.61 7.59
N ILE A 326 -7.13 1.93 6.42
CA ILE A 326 -7.62 2.47 5.15
C ILE A 326 -8.97 1.85 4.72
N THR A 327 -9.53 0.93 5.51
CA THR A 327 -10.81 0.27 5.20
C THR A 327 -11.95 1.27 4.99
N PRO A 328 -12.05 2.37 5.79
CA PRO A 328 -13.06 3.39 5.54
C PRO A 328 -12.91 4.09 4.17
N ILE A 329 -11.68 4.32 3.72
CA ILE A 329 -11.43 4.92 2.39
C ILE A 329 -11.90 3.96 1.30
N LEU A 330 -11.60 2.68 1.43
CA LEU A 330 -12.04 1.65 0.48
C LEU A 330 -13.57 1.55 0.45
N ALA A 331 -14.23 1.63 1.60
CA ALA A 331 -15.70 1.64 1.68
C ALA A 331 -16.30 2.88 0.97
N GLU A 332 -15.75 4.08 1.20
CA GLU A 332 -16.16 5.30 0.50
C GLU A 332 -16.01 5.15 -1.03
N LEU A 333 -14.91 4.53 -1.50
CA LEU A 333 -14.67 4.27 -2.93
C LEU A 333 -15.71 3.33 -3.50
N VAL A 334 -15.94 2.19 -2.86
CA VAL A 334 -16.93 1.17 -3.31
C VAL A 334 -18.32 1.80 -3.40
N VAL A 335 -18.78 2.48 -2.35
CA VAL A 335 -20.10 3.13 -2.31
C VAL A 335 -20.23 4.23 -3.36
N SER A 336 -19.19 5.03 -3.55
CA SER A 336 -19.20 6.12 -4.54
C SER A 336 -19.25 5.58 -5.97
N LEU A 337 -18.41 4.61 -6.30
CA LEU A 337 -18.35 4.00 -7.63
C LEU A 337 -19.61 3.20 -7.96
N ASN A 338 -20.17 2.47 -6.99
CA ASN A 338 -21.43 1.74 -7.19
C ASN A 338 -22.59 2.70 -7.48
N ASN A 339 -22.61 3.87 -6.86
CA ASN A 339 -23.58 4.92 -7.13
C ASN A 339 -23.23 5.83 -8.34
N ASN A 340 -22.20 5.49 -9.12
CA ASN A 340 -21.68 6.28 -10.25
C ASN A 340 -21.33 7.73 -9.85
N LYS A 341 -20.85 7.94 -8.62
CA LYS A 341 -20.41 9.25 -8.11
C LYS A 341 -18.92 9.45 -8.37
N SER A 342 -18.52 10.71 -8.45
CA SER A 342 -17.09 11.08 -8.54
C SER A 342 -16.34 10.69 -7.26
N ILE A 343 -15.13 10.17 -7.43
CA ILE A 343 -14.19 9.84 -6.36
C ILE A 343 -13.08 10.89 -6.20
N SER A 344 -13.15 12.01 -6.88
CA SER A 344 -12.10 13.04 -6.91
C SER A 344 -11.73 13.57 -5.52
N THR A 345 -12.70 13.74 -4.61
CA THR A 345 -12.47 14.18 -3.23
C THR A 345 -11.81 13.11 -2.35
N ILE A 346 -11.92 11.84 -2.73
CA ILE A 346 -11.24 10.73 -2.06
C ILE A 346 -9.79 10.65 -2.57
N ILE A 347 -9.58 10.78 -3.88
CA ILE A 347 -8.25 10.77 -4.51
C ILE A 347 -7.43 11.99 -4.09
N ASN A 348 -8.06 13.17 -4.03
CA ASN A 348 -7.41 14.42 -3.63
C ASN A 348 -8.05 15.02 -2.37
N PRO A 349 -7.65 14.57 -1.17
CA PRO A 349 -8.22 15.01 0.10
C PRO A 349 -7.62 16.32 0.63
N THR A 350 -7.07 17.19 -0.22
CA THR A 350 -6.34 18.41 0.19
C THR A 350 -7.17 19.30 1.10
N GLU A 351 -8.46 19.49 0.81
CA GLU A 351 -9.34 20.32 1.66
C GLU A 351 -9.57 19.69 3.03
N LYS A 352 -9.86 18.38 3.08
CA LYS A 352 -10.00 17.63 4.35
C LYS A 352 -8.72 17.74 5.21
N ILE A 353 -7.54 17.74 4.57
CA ILE A 353 -6.26 17.88 5.27
C ILE A 353 -6.07 19.29 5.80
N ARG A 354 -6.42 20.34 5.04
CA ARG A 354 -6.39 21.74 5.51
C ARG A 354 -7.29 21.96 6.71
N GLU A 355 -8.50 21.42 6.68
CA GLU A 355 -9.43 21.46 7.82
C GLU A 355 -8.83 20.77 9.06
N LEU A 356 -8.24 19.57 8.87
CA LEU A 356 -7.57 18.83 9.93
C LEU A 356 -6.42 19.64 10.55
N MET A 357 -5.59 20.30 9.73
CA MET A 357 -4.51 21.16 10.19
C MET A 357 -5.04 22.36 10.98
N ASN A 358 -6.09 23.01 10.49
CA ASN A 358 -6.71 24.15 11.17
C ASN A 358 -7.29 23.79 12.56
N ILE A 359 -7.82 22.57 12.70
CA ILE A 359 -8.36 22.10 13.99
C ILE A 359 -7.23 21.80 14.99
N LEU A 360 -6.12 21.26 14.53
CA LEU A 360 -5.03 20.85 15.40
C LEU A 360 -4.12 22.00 15.85
N TYR A 361 -4.09 23.12 15.11
CA TYR A 361 -3.26 24.29 15.40
C TYR A 361 -4.04 25.49 15.96
N LYS A 362 -5.36 25.34 16.19
CA LYS A 362 -6.16 26.20 17.05
C LYS A 362 -5.97 25.81 18.52
#